data_e14126ea807ab91ccb2afd6b7016b674
#
_entry.id   e14126ea807ab91ccb2afd6b7016b674
#
_cell.length_a   1.000
_cell.length_b   1.000
_cell.length_c   1.000
_cell.angle_alpha   90.00
_cell.angle_beta   90.00
_cell.angle_gamma   90.00
#
_symmetry.space_group_name_H-M   'P 1'
#
loop_
_entity.id
_entity.type
_entity.pdbx_description
1 polymer ?
#
loop_
_entity_poly.entity_id
_entity_poly.type
_entity_poly.pdbx_seq_one_letter_code
_entity_poly.pdbx_strand_id
1 'polypeptide(L)'
;MLLTPTYFVLKMYNVHHDAQLIPLKLNTPNYSFNGENLPAISASASKNKEGVIHISLVNIDANKENTVRINVADSNLKKVSATILSSKALQDHNSFESPKNIVPKEFTNFKLKKRHFGNYNPCFFCSCIRRKKIK
;
A
#
# COMPACT_ATOMS: atom_id res chain seq x y z
N MET A 1 -16.91 -8.78 -19.09
CA MET A 1 -15.60 -9.26 -18.56
C MET A 1 -15.56 -8.99 -17.06
N LEU A 2 -15.22 -9.98 -16.25
CA LEU A 2 -15.10 -9.86 -14.81
C LEU A 2 -13.64 -9.59 -14.44
N LEU A 3 -13.37 -8.51 -13.69
CA LEU A 3 -12.04 -8.17 -13.19
C LEU A 3 -11.87 -8.71 -11.77
N THR A 4 -10.86 -9.52 -11.54
CA THR A 4 -10.58 -10.12 -10.24
C THR A 4 -9.77 -9.16 -9.35
N PRO A 5 -9.75 -9.35 -8.01
CA PRO A 5 -8.85 -8.60 -7.13
C PRO A 5 -7.38 -8.75 -7.53
N THR A 6 -6.95 -9.91 -7.99
CA THR A 6 -5.58 -10.16 -8.48
C THR A 6 -5.23 -9.26 -9.67
N TYR A 7 -6.15 -9.07 -10.61
CA TYR A 7 -5.96 -8.12 -11.71
C TYR A 7 -5.65 -6.71 -11.19
N PHE A 8 -6.40 -6.24 -10.19
CA PHE A 8 -6.17 -4.92 -9.62
C PHE A 8 -4.83 -4.81 -8.90
N VAL A 9 -4.40 -5.86 -8.17
CA VAL A 9 -3.07 -5.91 -7.56
C VAL A 9 -1.99 -5.74 -8.63
N LEU A 10 -2.01 -6.54 -9.69
CA LEU A 10 -1.05 -6.46 -10.79
C LEU A 10 -1.06 -5.08 -11.46
N LYS A 11 -2.26 -4.54 -11.73
CA LYS A 11 -2.42 -3.19 -12.28
C LYS A 11 -1.81 -2.12 -11.38
N MET A 12 -1.99 -2.21 -10.06
CA MET A 12 -1.40 -1.26 -9.10
C MET A 12 0.12 -1.38 -9.03
N TYR A 13 0.68 -2.59 -9.18
CA TYR A 13 2.13 -2.81 -9.20
C TYR A 13 2.79 -2.42 -10.52
N ASN A 14 2.04 -2.24 -11.60
CA ASN A 14 2.59 -1.83 -12.91
C ASN A 14 3.36 -0.50 -12.87
N VAL A 15 3.13 0.34 -11.88
CA VAL A 15 3.89 1.60 -11.67
C VAL A 15 5.39 1.38 -11.40
N HIS A 16 5.77 0.15 -11.00
CA HIS A 16 7.16 -0.22 -10.76
C HIS A 16 7.86 -0.78 -12.00
N HIS A 17 7.09 -1.06 -13.07
CA HIS A 17 7.65 -1.55 -14.33
C HIS A 17 8.52 -0.45 -14.99
N ASP A 18 9.69 -0.82 -15.47
CA ASP A 18 10.69 0.09 -16.09
C ASP A 18 11.11 1.28 -15.18
N ALA A 19 10.89 1.18 -13.88
CA ALA A 19 11.25 2.18 -12.91
C ALA A 19 12.53 1.81 -12.14
N GLN A 20 13.27 2.81 -11.68
CA GLN A 20 14.45 2.61 -10.86
C GLN A 20 14.07 2.23 -9.43
N LEU A 21 14.61 1.11 -8.93
CA LEU A 21 14.43 0.71 -7.55
C LEU A 21 14.98 1.76 -6.58
N ILE A 22 14.21 2.10 -5.56
CA ILE A 22 14.65 2.90 -4.42
C ILE A 22 14.87 1.97 -3.23
N PRO A 23 16.09 1.91 -2.67
CA PRO A 23 16.33 1.17 -1.43
C PRO A 23 15.46 1.72 -0.31
N LEU A 24 14.84 0.84 0.46
CA LEU A 24 14.07 1.24 1.63
C LEU A 24 14.46 0.42 2.86
N LYS A 25 14.40 1.08 4.02
CA LYS A 25 14.54 0.44 5.32
C LYS A 25 13.15 0.34 5.94
N LEU A 26 12.69 -0.88 6.15
CA LEU A 26 11.38 -1.17 6.71
C LEU A 26 11.54 -1.66 8.15
N ASN A 27 10.83 -1.01 9.07
CA ASN A 27 10.65 -1.48 10.45
C ASN A 27 9.16 -1.77 10.64
N THR A 28 8.80 -3.01 10.88
CA THR A 28 7.43 -3.49 10.95
C THR A 28 7.27 -4.48 12.10
N PRO A 29 6.09 -4.55 12.74
CA PRO A 29 5.79 -5.63 13.65
C PRO A 29 5.79 -6.98 12.92
N ASN A 30 5.94 -8.05 13.67
CA ASN A 30 5.80 -9.40 13.13
C ASN A 30 4.33 -9.82 13.14
N TYR A 31 3.95 -10.53 12.10
CA TYR A 31 2.76 -11.38 12.05
C TYR A 31 3.21 -12.81 12.39
N SER A 32 2.59 -13.40 13.42
CA SER A 32 2.94 -14.74 13.89
C SER A 32 1.77 -15.70 13.66
N PHE A 33 2.06 -16.84 13.06
CA PHE A 33 1.10 -17.91 12.85
C PHE A 33 1.79 -19.27 12.96
N ASN A 34 1.24 -20.18 13.76
CA ASN A 34 1.77 -21.55 13.98
C ASN A 34 3.27 -21.61 14.32
N GLY A 35 3.78 -20.64 15.10
CA GLY A 35 5.20 -20.57 15.46
C GLY A 35 6.11 -19.89 14.43
N GLU A 36 5.61 -19.60 13.22
CA GLU A 36 6.32 -18.84 12.20
C GLU A 36 6.09 -17.34 12.34
N ASN A 37 7.14 -16.56 12.08
CA ASN A 37 7.12 -15.10 12.16
C ASN A 37 7.48 -14.48 10.81
N LEU A 38 6.60 -13.61 10.31
CA LEU A 38 6.80 -12.85 9.08
C LEU A 38 6.63 -11.34 9.35
N PRO A 39 7.34 -10.46 8.64
CA PRO A 39 7.05 -9.04 8.69
C PRO A 39 5.59 -8.76 8.33
N ALA A 40 4.83 -8.07 9.21
CA ALA A 40 3.41 -7.79 8.97
C ALA A 40 3.16 -6.89 7.75
N ILE A 41 4.17 -6.08 7.37
CA ILE A 41 4.11 -5.20 6.21
C ILE A 41 5.24 -5.56 5.25
N SER A 42 4.91 -5.67 3.97
CA SER A 42 5.89 -5.69 2.88
C SER A 42 5.80 -4.37 2.11
N ALA A 43 6.94 -3.88 1.61
CA ALA A 43 7.01 -2.61 0.91
C ALA A 43 7.93 -2.69 -0.31
N SER A 44 7.56 -1.97 -1.37
CA SER A 44 8.38 -1.74 -2.55
C SER A 44 8.37 -0.26 -2.90
N ALA A 45 9.51 0.29 -3.32
CA ALA A 45 9.60 1.68 -3.76
C ALA A 45 10.39 1.78 -5.06
N SER A 46 9.93 2.64 -5.96
CA SER A 46 10.62 2.94 -7.20
C SER A 46 10.42 4.39 -7.64
N LYS A 47 11.28 4.85 -8.54
CA LYS A 47 11.21 6.16 -9.18
C LYS A 47 11.13 5.95 -10.69
N ASN A 48 10.09 6.47 -11.30
CA ASN A 48 9.95 6.40 -12.76
C ASN A 48 10.81 7.45 -13.48
N LYS A 49 10.79 7.43 -14.82
CA LYS A 49 11.58 8.33 -15.66
C LYS A 49 11.20 9.80 -15.50
N GLU A 50 9.95 10.09 -15.13
CA GLU A 50 9.42 11.43 -14.83
C GLU A 50 9.79 11.93 -13.43
N GLY A 51 10.51 11.12 -12.64
CA GLY A 51 10.93 11.46 -11.28
C GLY A 51 9.87 11.24 -10.21
N VAL A 52 8.73 10.62 -10.56
CA VAL A 52 7.66 10.29 -9.60
C VAL A 52 8.06 9.09 -8.77
N ILE A 53 7.93 9.22 -7.46
CA ILE A 53 8.19 8.13 -6.51
C ILE A 53 6.89 7.36 -6.28
N HIS A 54 6.94 6.05 -6.52
CA HIS A 54 5.88 5.09 -6.25
C HIS A 54 6.27 4.20 -5.07
N ILE A 55 5.37 4.04 -4.12
CA ILE A 55 5.56 3.17 -2.95
C ILE A 55 4.34 2.26 -2.84
N SER A 56 4.57 0.96 -2.87
CA SER A 56 3.56 -0.06 -2.66
C SER A 56 3.74 -0.72 -1.31
N LEU A 57 2.66 -0.84 -0.55
CA LEU A 57 2.62 -1.46 0.76
C LEU A 57 1.61 -2.60 0.76
N VAL A 58 1.97 -3.72 1.36
CA VAL A 58 1.08 -4.86 1.57
C VAL A 58 1.04 -5.20 3.05
N ASN A 59 -0.15 -5.17 3.64
CA ASN A 59 -0.39 -5.67 4.98
C ASN A 59 -0.87 -7.13 4.89
N ILE A 60 -0.07 -8.07 5.41
CA ILE A 60 -0.40 -9.50 5.43
C ILE A 60 -1.25 -9.91 6.63
N ASP A 61 -1.32 -9.07 7.68
CA ASP A 61 -2.12 -9.35 8.86
C ASP A 61 -3.61 -9.14 8.56
N ALA A 62 -4.35 -10.24 8.53
CA ALA A 62 -5.78 -10.22 8.26
C ALA A 62 -6.63 -9.62 9.39
N ASN A 63 -6.08 -9.52 10.60
CA ASN A 63 -6.80 -9.15 11.81
C ASN A 63 -6.46 -7.74 12.30
N LYS A 64 -5.37 -7.15 11.81
CA LYS A 64 -4.80 -5.92 12.37
C LYS A 64 -4.58 -4.85 11.32
N GLU A 65 -5.02 -3.65 11.63
CA GLU A 65 -4.67 -2.45 10.87
C GLU A 65 -3.30 -1.96 11.33
N ASN A 66 -2.45 -1.63 10.38
CA ASN A 66 -1.13 -1.09 10.68
C ASN A 66 -1.05 0.37 10.20
N THR A 67 -0.54 1.24 11.07
CA THR A 67 -0.20 2.61 10.72
C THR A 67 1.26 2.65 10.27
N VAL A 68 1.50 3.08 9.05
CA VAL A 68 2.83 3.17 8.46
C VAL A 68 3.28 4.61 8.39
N ARG A 69 4.48 4.90 8.92
CA ARG A 69 5.15 6.20 8.74
C ARG A 69 6.20 6.06 7.65
N ILE A 70 6.11 6.89 6.62
CA ILE A 70 7.04 6.88 5.51
C ILE A 70 7.88 8.16 5.56
N ASN A 71 9.19 8.01 5.58
CA ASN A 71 10.15 9.10 5.47
C ASN A 71 10.83 9.01 4.11
N VAL A 72 10.71 10.05 3.30
CA VAL A 72 11.41 10.16 2.02
C VAL A 72 12.48 11.23 2.17
N ALA A 73 13.75 10.81 2.07
CA ALA A 73 14.87 11.74 2.15
C ALA A 73 14.94 12.61 0.88
N ASP A 74 15.38 13.85 1.03
CA ASP A 74 15.74 14.78 -0.06
C ASP A 74 14.67 15.00 -1.12
N SER A 75 13.39 14.88 -0.75
CA SER A 75 12.29 15.08 -1.69
C SER A 75 11.47 16.34 -1.41
N ASN A 76 11.35 17.20 -2.40
CA ASN A 76 10.39 18.30 -2.43
C ASN A 76 9.04 17.78 -2.99
N LEU A 77 8.31 17.01 -2.19
CA LEU A 77 7.05 16.42 -2.63
C LEU A 77 5.95 17.49 -2.70
N LYS A 78 5.50 17.74 -3.93
CA LYS A 78 4.48 18.77 -4.21
C LYS A 78 3.06 18.22 -4.13
N LYS A 79 2.87 16.95 -4.47
CA LYS A 79 1.55 16.30 -4.52
C LYS A 79 1.68 14.83 -4.11
N VAL A 80 0.71 14.37 -3.34
CA VAL A 80 0.58 12.98 -2.91
C VAL A 80 -0.80 12.48 -3.27
N SER A 81 -0.87 11.30 -3.85
CA SER A 81 -2.11 10.56 -4.05
C SER A 81 -1.90 9.13 -3.54
N ALA A 82 -2.95 8.52 -3.05
CA ALA A 82 -2.89 7.14 -2.58
C ALA A 82 -4.14 6.37 -3.01
N THR A 83 -3.96 5.08 -3.27
CA THR A 83 -5.02 4.17 -3.65
C THR A 83 -4.94 2.94 -2.75
N ILE A 84 -6.08 2.45 -2.31
CA ILE A 84 -6.18 1.26 -1.48
C ILE A 84 -7.02 0.19 -2.17
N LEU A 85 -6.57 -1.06 -2.08
CA LEU A 85 -7.36 -2.23 -2.39
C LEU A 85 -7.56 -3.01 -1.09
N SER A 86 -8.80 -3.16 -0.67
CA SER A 86 -9.14 -3.82 0.60
C SER A 86 -10.41 -4.61 0.50
N SER A 87 -10.53 -5.65 1.34
CA SER A 87 -11.71 -6.48 1.49
C SER A 87 -12.12 -6.57 2.96
N LYS A 88 -13.37 -6.96 3.21
CA LYS A 88 -13.90 -7.19 4.56
C LYS A 88 -13.65 -8.62 5.04
N ALA A 89 -13.63 -9.57 4.13
CA ALA A 89 -13.42 -10.99 4.44
C ALA A 89 -12.37 -11.60 3.49
N LEU A 90 -11.79 -12.72 3.92
CA LEU A 90 -10.76 -13.46 3.16
C LEU A 90 -11.29 -14.02 1.85
N GLN A 91 -12.56 -14.47 1.86
CA GLN A 91 -13.22 -15.10 0.72
C GLN A 91 -13.88 -14.11 -0.21
N ASP A 92 -13.85 -12.81 0.10
CA ASP A 92 -14.44 -11.80 -0.77
C ASP A 92 -13.79 -11.83 -2.17
N HIS A 93 -14.63 -11.84 -3.17
CA HIS A 93 -14.24 -11.82 -4.58
C HIS A 93 -15.24 -11.02 -5.39
N ASN A 94 -14.88 -10.73 -6.62
CA ASN A 94 -15.81 -10.17 -7.58
C ASN A 94 -16.52 -11.33 -8.30
N SER A 95 -17.84 -11.26 -8.43
CA SER A 95 -18.69 -12.21 -9.17
C SER A 95 -19.44 -11.50 -10.29
N PHE A 96 -20.14 -12.23 -11.13
CA PHE A 96 -20.98 -11.63 -12.17
C PHE A 96 -22.14 -10.82 -11.59
N GLU A 97 -22.67 -11.24 -10.44
CA GLU A 97 -23.73 -10.52 -9.70
C GLU A 97 -23.19 -9.28 -8.98
N SER A 98 -21.92 -9.32 -8.56
CA SER A 98 -21.26 -8.24 -7.83
C SER A 98 -19.86 -7.96 -8.39
N PRO A 99 -19.75 -7.43 -9.62
CA PRO A 99 -18.48 -7.31 -10.34
C PRO A 99 -17.54 -6.24 -9.78
N LYS A 100 -18.02 -5.39 -8.89
CA LYS A 100 -17.27 -4.29 -8.25
C LYS A 100 -17.21 -4.40 -6.72
N ASN A 101 -17.36 -5.60 -6.18
CA ASN A 101 -17.26 -5.84 -4.74
C ASN A 101 -15.89 -5.41 -4.19
N ILE A 102 -14.82 -5.78 -4.89
CA ILE A 102 -13.45 -5.40 -4.56
C ILE A 102 -12.85 -4.63 -5.74
N VAL A 103 -12.66 -3.33 -5.55
CA VAL A 103 -12.04 -2.43 -6.52
C VAL A 103 -11.11 -1.45 -5.81
N PRO A 104 -10.09 -0.93 -6.50
CA PRO A 104 -9.25 0.13 -5.97
C PRO A 104 -10.07 1.38 -5.64
N LYS A 105 -9.80 1.97 -4.47
CA LYS A 105 -10.45 3.19 -4.01
C LYS A 105 -9.40 4.23 -3.68
N GLU A 106 -9.74 5.50 -3.86
CA GLU A 106 -8.90 6.58 -3.38
C GLU A 106 -8.76 6.49 -1.86
N PHE A 107 -7.54 6.66 -1.37
CA PHE A 107 -7.25 6.67 0.05
C PHE A 107 -6.86 8.08 0.47
N THR A 108 -7.66 8.69 1.33
CA THR A 108 -7.50 10.08 1.79
C THR A 108 -7.09 10.18 3.27
N ASN A 109 -7.12 9.06 4.00
CA ASN A 109 -6.79 9.03 5.43
C ASN A 109 -5.28 8.97 5.68
N PHE A 110 -4.55 10.00 5.19
CA PHE A 110 -3.14 10.18 5.48
C PHE A 110 -2.85 11.61 5.91
N LYS A 111 -1.78 11.81 6.68
CA LYS A 111 -1.34 13.13 7.15
C LYS A 111 0.06 13.41 6.64
N LEU A 112 0.25 14.58 6.04
CA LEU A 112 1.55 15.09 5.65
C LEU A 112 2.12 15.90 6.82
N LYS A 113 3.32 15.54 7.29
CA LYS A 113 4.04 16.32 8.31
C LYS A 113 5.24 17.02 7.67
N LYS A 114 5.36 18.33 7.89
CA LYS A 114 6.57 19.10 7.56
C LYS A 114 7.68 18.77 8.56
N ARG A 115 8.92 18.56 8.11
CA ARG A 115 10.07 18.63 9.02
C ARG A 115 10.39 20.08 9.32
N HIS A 116 10.91 20.34 10.54
CA HIS A 116 11.19 21.68 11.09
C HIS A 116 12.31 22.46 10.36
N PHE A 117 12.91 21.90 9.32
CA PHE A 117 13.95 22.51 8.47
C PHE A 117 13.51 22.55 7.00
N GLY A 118 12.36 23.12 6.72
CA GLY A 118 11.98 23.49 5.34
C GLY A 118 11.68 22.34 4.37
N ASN A 119 11.94 21.09 4.72
CA ASN A 119 11.68 19.92 3.88
C ASN A 119 10.40 19.21 4.31
N TYR A 120 9.49 18.99 3.36
CA TYR A 120 8.31 18.19 3.56
C TYR A 120 8.70 16.72 3.62
N ASN A 121 8.37 16.02 4.70
CA ASN A 121 8.33 14.57 4.72
C ASN A 121 6.88 14.13 4.64
N PRO A 122 6.39 13.75 3.48
CA PRO A 122 5.06 13.20 3.38
C PRO A 122 5.02 11.80 3.98
N CYS A 123 4.00 11.53 4.78
CA CYS A 123 3.59 10.17 5.04
C CYS A 123 2.80 9.69 3.82
N PHE A 124 3.34 8.75 3.10
CA PHE A 124 2.67 8.09 2.00
C PHE A 124 1.97 6.84 2.47
N PHE A 125 0.84 6.62 1.88
CA PHE A 125 0.15 5.36 1.98
C PHE A 125 -0.15 4.82 0.59
N CYS A 126 0.30 3.64 0.28
CA CYS A 126 -0.04 2.97 -0.96
C CYS A 126 -0.55 1.56 -0.63
N SER A 127 -1.60 1.17 -1.29
CA SER A 127 -2.26 -0.14 -1.32
C SER A 127 -2.03 -1.05 -0.10
N CYS A 128 -2.89 -0.93 0.90
CA CYS A 128 -3.07 -1.98 1.90
C CYS A 128 -4.25 -2.87 1.53
N ILE A 129 -4.03 -4.17 1.52
CA ILE A 129 -5.12 -5.13 1.57
C ILE A 129 -5.54 -5.22 3.04
N ARG A 130 -6.71 -4.68 3.34
CA ARG A 130 -7.28 -4.71 4.69
C ARG A 130 -8.26 -5.86 4.79
N ARG A 131 -8.14 -6.67 5.81
CA ARG A 131 -9.11 -7.70 6.16
C ARG A 131 -9.68 -7.41 7.54
N LYS A 132 -10.98 -7.51 7.70
CA LYS A 132 -11.66 -7.41 9.00
C LYS A 132 -12.02 -8.80 9.50
N LYS A 133 -11.91 -9.00 10.81
CA LYS A 133 -12.26 -10.24 11.51
C LYS A 133 -13.72 -10.62 11.27
N ILE A 134 -13.97 -11.90 11.02
CA ILE A 134 -15.29 -12.52 11.17
C ILE A 134 -15.47 -12.77 12.67
N LYS A 135 -16.59 -12.31 13.21
CA LYS A 135 -17.08 -12.79 14.51
C LYS A 135 -17.64 -14.18 14.33
#